data_2a620a6933613a6481107b0f885174fe
#
_entry.id   2a620a6933613a6481107b0f885174fe
#
_cell.length_a   1.000
_cell.length_b   1.000
_cell.length_c   1.000
_cell.angle_alpha   90.00
_cell.angle_beta   90.00
_cell.angle_gamma   90.00
#
_symmetry.space_group_name_H-M   'P 1'
#
loop_
_entity.id
_entity.type
_entity.pdbx_description
1 polymer ?
#
loop_
_entity_poly.entity_id
_entity_poly.type
_entity_poly.pdbx_seq_one_letter_code
_entity_poly.pdbx_strand_id
1 'polypeptide(L)'
;DFSGAKVTGIGFDRDTLCEAGIEKAHAFAAVSSGDNSNIISARVARETFGVQHVVARIYDSKRAEVYERMGIPSVATVPWTVNRLIRELLSVKVSELWREPTGKVSLLRLTVTEGWIGRRGVSVSADEF
;
A
#
# COMPACT_ATOMS: atom_id res chain seq x y z
N ASP A 1 -15.11 1.20 18.84
CA ASP A 1 -15.30 2.65 19.07
C ASP A 1 -13.96 3.37 19.10
N PHE A 2 -13.86 4.48 18.35
CA PHE A 2 -12.66 5.31 18.32
C PHE A 2 -12.71 6.34 19.44
N SER A 3 -11.75 6.31 20.34
CA SER A 3 -11.67 7.21 21.52
C SER A 3 -10.83 8.47 21.28
N GLY A 4 -10.21 8.62 20.10
CA GLY A 4 -9.40 9.79 19.75
C GLY A 4 -10.21 11.03 19.40
N ALA A 5 -9.52 12.16 19.23
CA ALA A 5 -10.11 13.41 18.77
C ALA A 5 -10.67 13.26 17.34
N LYS A 6 -11.81 13.86 17.07
CA LYS A 6 -12.46 13.88 15.76
C LYS A 6 -12.59 15.33 15.31
N VAL A 7 -11.96 15.65 14.19
CA VAL A 7 -12.03 16.96 13.55
C VAL A 7 -12.68 16.79 12.18
N THR A 8 -13.64 17.63 11.86
CA THR A 8 -14.34 17.61 10.58
C THR A 8 -13.84 18.74 9.70
N GLY A 9 -13.36 18.44 8.50
CA GLY A 9 -12.85 19.45 7.59
C GLY A 9 -12.19 18.84 6.35
N ILE A 10 -11.50 19.67 5.59
CA ILE A 10 -10.77 19.25 4.40
C ILE A 10 -9.39 18.74 4.83
N GLY A 11 -9.08 17.48 4.54
CA GLY A 11 -7.88 16.78 5.01
C GLY A 11 -6.53 17.33 4.53
N PHE A 12 -6.51 18.31 3.63
CA PHE A 12 -5.31 19.04 3.20
C PHE A 12 -5.35 20.54 3.54
N ASP A 13 -6.41 20.99 4.22
CA ASP A 13 -6.48 22.35 4.74
C ASP A 13 -5.60 22.50 5.97
N ARG A 14 -4.79 23.55 6.00
CA ARG A 14 -3.78 23.76 7.06
C ARG A 14 -4.41 23.98 8.43
N ASP A 15 -5.47 24.78 8.48
CA ASP A 15 -6.15 25.10 9.74
C ASP A 15 -6.82 23.85 10.32
N THR A 16 -7.48 23.06 9.48
CA THR A 16 -8.06 21.77 9.86
C THR A 16 -7.00 20.79 10.38
N LEU A 17 -5.85 20.73 9.73
CA LEU A 17 -4.74 19.89 10.16
C LEU A 17 -4.11 20.36 11.47
N CYS A 18 -3.97 21.66 11.66
CA CYS A 18 -3.51 22.25 12.94
C CYS A 18 -4.49 21.94 14.07
N GLU A 19 -5.79 22.11 13.85
CA GLU A 19 -6.84 21.75 14.82
C GLU A 19 -6.77 20.26 15.19
N ALA A 20 -6.47 19.39 14.21
CA ALA A 20 -6.25 17.97 14.43
C ALA A 20 -4.94 17.63 15.14
N GLY A 21 -4.06 18.58 15.37
CA GLY A 21 -2.79 18.39 16.07
C GLY A 21 -1.66 17.86 15.22
N ILE A 22 -1.65 18.12 13.91
CA ILE A 22 -0.65 17.62 12.94
C ILE A 22 0.79 17.97 13.35
N GLU A 23 1.01 19.11 13.99
CA GLU A 23 2.32 19.58 14.42
C GLU A 23 3.01 18.63 15.42
N LYS A 24 2.24 17.83 16.14
CA LYS A 24 2.72 16.84 17.12
C LYS A 24 2.59 15.41 16.62
N ALA A 25 2.18 15.22 15.36
CA ALA A 25 1.92 13.90 14.82
C ALA A 25 3.22 13.16 14.50
N HIS A 26 3.35 11.93 14.98
CA HIS A 26 4.45 11.03 14.61
C HIS A 26 4.25 10.40 13.23
N ALA A 27 2.99 10.22 12.84
CA ALA A 27 2.62 9.63 11.57
C ALA A 27 1.32 10.25 11.03
N PHE A 28 1.15 10.19 9.71
CA PHE A 28 -0.05 10.65 9.03
C PHE A 28 -0.48 9.65 7.95
N ALA A 29 -1.73 9.26 7.98
CA ALA A 29 -2.32 8.36 6.99
C ALA A 29 -3.47 9.05 6.25
N ALA A 30 -3.30 9.29 4.95
CA ALA A 30 -4.33 9.83 4.08
C ALA A 30 -5.13 8.69 3.44
N VAL A 31 -6.33 8.44 3.94
CA VAL A 31 -7.16 7.28 3.56
C VAL A 31 -8.58 7.65 3.14
N SER A 32 -8.80 8.88 2.69
CA SER A 32 -10.09 9.33 2.14
C SER A 32 -10.44 8.62 0.83
N SER A 33 -11.65 8.80 0.32
CA SER A 33 -12.12 8.14 -0.91
C SER A 33 -11.47 8.65 -2.21
N GLY A 34 -10.73 9.76 -2.17
CA GLY A 34 -10.14 10.38 -3.36
C GLY A 34 -8.62 10.29 -3.40
N ASP A 35 -8.05 9.72 -4.46
CA ASP A 35 -6.60 9.62 -4.63
C ASP A 35 -5.92 10.99 -4.60
N ASN A 36 -6.47 11.97 -5.33
CA ASN A 36 -5.90 13.31 -5.36
C ASN A 36 -5.89 13.98 -3.98
N SER A 37 -7.00 13.85 -3.24
CA SER A 37 -7.09 14.39 -1.87
C SER A 37 -6.08 13.71 -0.94
N ASN A 38 -5.92 12.40 -1.05
CA ASN A 38 -4.96 11.65 -0.24
C ASN A 38 -3.52 12.09 -0.53
N ILE A 39 -3.17 12.29 -1.79
CA ILE A 39 -1.83 12.75 -2.15
C ILE A 39 -1.56 14.17 -1.68
N ILE A 40 -2.51 15.09 -1.89
CA ILE A 40 -2.35 16.48 -1.44
C ILE A 40 -2.19 16.51 0.09
N SER A 41 -3.05 15.79 0.81
CA SER A 41 -2.96 15.70 2.28
C SER A 41 -1.61 15.14 2.74
N ALA A 42 -1.14 14.06 2.13
CA ALA A 42 0.13 13.45 2.45
C ALA A 42 1.31 14.41 2.19
N ARG A 43 1.28 15.14 1.07
CA ARG A 43 2.29 16.14 0.76
C ARG A 43 2.30 17.30 1.76
N VAL A 44 1.13 17.83 2.08
CA VAL A 44 1.01 18.92 3.06
C VAL A 44 1.53 18.46 4.41
N ALA A 45 1.13 17.27 4.88
CA ALA A 45 1.63 16.71 6.14
C ALA A 45 3.18 16.61 6.16
N ARG A 46 3.77 16.13 5.07
CA ARG A 46 5.22 15.92 4.97
C ARG A 46 5.99 17.21 4.71
N GLU A 47 5.60 17.98 3.68
CA GLU A 47 6.37 19.12 3.18
C GLU A 47 6.15 20.39 4.02
N THR A 48 4.94 20.57 4.56
CA THR A 48 4.59 21.75 5.34
C THR A 48 4.79 21.54 6.84
N PHE A 49 4.40 20.39 7.37
CA PHE A 49 4.44 20.09 8.80
C PHE A 49 5.57 19.17 9.21
N GLY A 50 6.35 18.65 8.27
CA GLY A 50 7.54 17.84 8.56
C GLY A 50 7.25 16.47 9.17
N VAL A 51 6.03 15.92 9.00
CA VAL A 51 5.69 14.60 9.53
C VAL A 51 6.56 13.54 8.86
N GLN A 52 7.31 12.77 9.65
CA GLN A 52 8.31 11.83 9.14
C GLN A 52 7.69 10.59 8.48
N HIS A 53 6.62 10.06 9.08
CA HIS A 53 5.96 8.85 8.62
C HIS A 53 4.62 9.19 7.99
N VAL A 54 4.61 9.26 6.66
CA VAL A 54 3.40 9.60 5.89
C VAL A 54 3.08 8.48 4.93
N VAL A 55 1.80 8.10 4.84
CA VAL A 55 1.31 7.11 3.86
C VAL A 55 0.02 7.60 3.23
N ALA A 56 -0.15 7.34 1.94
CA ALA A 56 -1.38 7.64 1.21
C ALA A 56 -2.00 6.37 0.62
N ARG A 57 -3.31 6.20 0.77
CA ARG A 57 -4.08 5.19 0.05
C ARG A 57 -4.37 5.68 -1.36
N ILE A 58 -4.01 4.88 -2.37
CA ILE A 58 -4.25 5.16 -3.78
C ILE A 58 -4.98 3.97 -4.39
N TYR A 59 -6.05 4.22 -5.11
CA TYR A 59 -6.80 3.17 -5.81
C TYR A 59 -6.18 2.83 -7.16
N ASP A 60 -5.68 3.83 -7.88
CA ASP A 60 -5.03 3.68 -9.18
C ASP A 60 -3.55 3.31 -9.00
N SER A 61 -3.19 2.08 -9.39
CA SER A 61 -1.81 1.57 -9.26
C SER A 61 -0.79 2.35 -10.08
N LYS A 62 -1.17 2.86 -11.26
CA LYS A 62 -0.26 3.66 -12.10
C LYS A 62 0.07 4.99 -11.44
N ARG A 63 -0.91 5.59 -10.76
CA ARG A 63 -0.69 6.80 -9.95
C ARG A 63 0.19 6.51 -8.74
N ALA A 64 -0.03 5.39 -8.04
CA ALA A 64 0.78 4.98 -6.91
C ALA A 64 2.28 4.93 -7.28
N GLU A 65 2.64 4.32 -8.42
CA GLU A 65 4.02 4.28 -8.90
C GLU A 65 4.63 5.67 -9.11
N VAL A 66 3.87 6.61 -9.65
CA VAL A 66 4.33 7.99 -9.88
C VAL A 66 4.62 8.67 -8.54
N TYR A 67 3.72 8.53 -7.56
CA TYR A 67 3.86 9.17 -6.26
C TYR A 67 4.95 8.57 -5.39
N GLU A 68 5.18 7.27 -5.50
CA GLU A 68 6.32 6.61 -4.85
C GLU A 68 7.67 7.15 -5.37
N ARG A 69 7.78 7.39 -6.69
CA ARG A 69 8.96 8.05 -7.27
C ARG A 69 9.16 9.48 -6.76
N MET A 70 8.09 10.15 -6.35
CA MET A 70 8.13 11.46 -5.72
C MET A 70 8.40 11.38 -4.20
N GLY A 71 8.67 10.19 -3.69
CA GLY A 71 9.00 9.95 -2.29
C GLY A 71 7.80 9.93 -1.34
N ILE A 72 6.57 9.77 -1.85
CA ILE A 72 5.37 9.62 -1.02
C ILE A 72 5.03 8.12 -0.95
N PRO A 73 5.23 7.45 0.20
CA PRO A 73 4.83 6.07 0.36
C PRO A 73 3.34 5.91 0.11
N SER A 74 2.98 5.04 -0.82
CA SER A 74 1.59 4.82 -1.20
C SER A 74 1.20 3.34 -1.09
N VAL A 75 -0.07 3.08 -0.77
CA VAL A 75 -0.64 1.74 -0.73
C VAL A 75 -1.72 1.63 -1.78
N ALA A 76 -1.42 0.90 -2.85
CA ALA A 76 -2.37 0.58 -3.92
C ALA A 76 -3.29 -0.57 -3.47
N THR A 77 -4.48 -0.23 -2.96
CA THR A 77 -5.37 -1.21 -2.32
C THR A 77 -6.08 -2.13 -3.30
N VAL A 78 -6.43 -1.66 -4.50
CA VAL A 78 -7.20 -2.44 -5.48
C VAL A 78 -6.42 -3.63 -6.02
N PRO A 79 -5.19 -3.50 -6.55
CA PRO A 79 -4.40 -4.65 -7.01
C PRO A 79 -4.17 -5.70 -5.92
N TRP A 80 -3.89 -5.26 -4.71
CA TRP A 80 -3.71 -6.18 -3.58
C TRP A 80 -4.99 -6.99 -3.29
N THR A 81 -6.14 -6.31 -3.23
CA THR A 81 -7.44 -6.95 -2.96
C THR A 81 -7.82 -7.90 -4.09
N VAL A 82 -7.67 -7.48 -5.35
CA VAL A 82 -7.98 -8.32 -6.51
C VAL A 82 -7.11 -9.58 -6.53
N ASN A 83 -5.80 -9.43 -6.34
CA ASN A 83 -4.90 -10.58 -6.27
C ASN A 83 -5.23 -11.53 -5.11
N ARG A 84 -5.69 -11.00 -3.98
CA ARG A 84 -6.15 -11.82 -2.86
C ARG A 84 -7.41 -12.60 -3.23
N LEU A 85 -8.41 -11.95 -3.82
CA LEU A 85 -9.65 -12.60 -4.27
C LEU A 85 -9.40 -13.68 -5.33
N ILE A 86 -8.58 -13.38 -6.32
CA ILE A 86 -8.22 -14.35 -7.37
C ILE A 86 -7.58 -15.60 -6.74
N ARG A 87 -6.66 -15.43 -5.81
CA ARG A 87 -6.02 -16.56 -5.12
C ARG A 87 -7.01 -17.42 -4.33
N GLU A 88 -7.95 -16.81 -3.62
CA GLU A 88 -8.97 -17.54 -2.88
C GLU A 88 -9.93 -18.30 -3.84
N LEU A 89 -10.31 -17.66 -4.96
CA LEU A 89 -11.21 -18.27 -5.95
C LEU A 89 -10.58 -19.43 -6.72
N LEU A 90 -9.31 -19.27 -7.12
CA LEU A 90 -8.63 -20.27 -7.93
C LEU A 90 -7.99 -21.39 -7.11
N SER A 91 -8.12 -21.35 -5.78
CA SER A 91 -7.50 -22.33 -4.86
C SER A 91 -6.02 -22.60 -5.15
N VAL A 92 -5.31 -21.57 -5.63
CA VAL A 92 -3.89 -21.68 -5.97
C VAL A 92 -3.12 -22.01 -4.68
N LYS A 93 -2.43 -23.16 -4.68
CA LYS A 93 -1.60 -23.64 -3.55
C LYS A 93 -0.34 -22.80 -3.32
N VAL A 94 -0.36 -21.55 -3.77
CA VAL A 94 0.69 -20.55 -3.62
C VAL A 94 0.30 -19.55 -2.57
N SER A 95 1.03 -19.47 -1.47
CA SER A 95 0.82 -18.43 -0.48
C SER A 95 1.94 -17.39 -0.52
N GLU A 96 1.59 -16.14 -0.73
CA GLU A 96 2.53 -15.05 -0.65
C GLU A 96 2.82 -14.76 0.82
N LEU A 97 4.08 -14.88 1.20
CA LEU A 97 4.56 -14.62 2.56
C LEU A 97 4.93 -13.15 2.74
N TRP A 98 5.46 -12.54 1.70
CA TRP A 98 5.87 -11.16 1.72
C TRP A 98 5.97 -10.62 0.29
N ARG A 99 5.70 -9.33 0.12
CA ARG A 99 5.89 -8.58 -1.12
C ARG A 99 6.53 -7.23 -0.81
N GLU A 100 7.50 -6.87 -1.61
CA GLU A 100 8.06 -5.52 -1.57
C GLU A 100 7.00 -4.47 -1.91
N PRO A 101 7.03 -3.25 -1.31
CA PRO A 101 6.05 -2.19 -1.58
C PRO A 101 5.88 -1.83 -3.05
N THR A 102 6.95 -1.91 -3.87
CA THR A 102 6.89 -1.67 -5.33
C THR A 102 6.20 -2.79 -6.10
N GLY A 103 5.96 -3.94 -5.47
CA GLY A 103 5.34 -5.12 -6.08
C GLY A 103 6.22 -5.91 -7.05
N LYS A 104 7.48 -5.49 -7.24
CA LYS A 104 8.42 -6.15 -8.19
C LYS A 104 9.02 -7.45 -7.66
N VAL A 105 9.07 -7.61 -6.35
CA VAL A 105 9.63 -8.79 -5.68
C VAL A 105 8.63 -9.35 -4.69
N SER A 106 8.44 -10.68 -4.71
CA SER A 106 7.58 -11.38 -3.76
C SER A 106 8.25 -12.65 -3.25
N LEU A 107 8.03 -12.93 -1.98
CA LEU A 107 8.39 -14.22 -1.37
C LEU A 107 7.15 -15.09 -1.33
N LEU A 108 7.19 -16.22 -2.01
CA LEU A 108 6.07 -17.14 -2.14
C LEU A 108 6.36 -18.46 -1.44
N ARG A 109 5.37 -19.01 -0.78
CA ARG A 109 5.37 -20.41 -0.33
C ARG A 109 4.59 -21.23 -1.36
N LEU A 110 5.27 -22.23 -1.93
CA LEU A 110 4.72 -23.13 -2.93
C LEU A 110 4.60 -24.53 -2.33
N THR A 111 3.53 -25.25 -2.71
CA THR A 111 3.46 -26.68 -2.46
C THR A 111 4.12 -27.38 -3.64
N VAL A 112 5.24 -28.05 -3.39
CA VAL A 112 5.98 -28.80 -4.41
C VAL A 112 5.14 -29.98 -4.88
N THR A 113 4.92 -30.08 -6.19
CA THR A 113 4.28 -31.22 -6.83
C THR A 113 5.30 -32.29 -7.20
N GLU A 114 4.85 -33.53 -7.43
CA GLU A 114 5.76 -34.63 -7.79
C GLU A 114 6.62 -34.32 -9.02
N GLY A 115 6.07 -33.59 -10.00
CA GLY A 115 6.80 -33.20 -11.21
C GLY A 115 7.98 -32.24 -10.99
N TRP A 116 8.11 -31.66 -9.78
CA TRP A 116 9.22 -30.77 -9.42
C TRP A 116 10.34 -31.45 -8.65
N ILE A 117 10.10 -32.67 -8.17
CA ILE A 117 11.08 -33.42 -7.38
C ILE A 117 12.29 -33.75 -8.25
N GLY A 118 13.49 -33.36 -7.77
CA GLY A 118 14.74 -33.56 -8.48
C GLY A 118 15.10 -32.51 -9.54
N ARG A 119 14.22 -31.52 -9.84
CA ARG A 119 14.53 -30.39 -10.74
C ARG A 119 15.31 -29.31 -9.99
N ARG A 120 16.22 -28.64 -10.71
CA ARG A 120 16.89 -27.44 -10.17
C ARG A 120 15.90 -26.27 -10.17
N GLY A 121 15.88 -25.45 -9.10
CA GLY A 121 14.96 -24.32 -8.96
C GLY A 121 14.99 -23.31 -10.11
N VAL A 122 16.16 -23.12 -10.75
CA VAL A 122 16.30 -22.25 -11.92
C VAL A 122 15.65 -22.78 -13.20
N SER A 123 15.19 -24.03 -13.23
CA SER A 123 14.49 -24.65 -14.37
C SER A 123 12.98 -24.61 -14.25
N VAL A 124 12.45 -24.01 -13.20
CA VAL A 124 10.99 -23.86 -13.00
C VAL A 124 10.59 -22.47 -13.50
N SER A 125 9.75 -22.40 -14.54
CA SER A 125 9.27 -21.14 -15.10
C SER A 125 8.01 -20.64 -14.39
N ALA A 126 7.71 -19.35 -14.53
CA ALA A 126 6.49 -18.76 -13.97
C ALA A 126 5.20 -19.34 -14.57
N ASP A 127 5.27 -19.96 -15.74
CA ASP A 127 4.12 -20.56 -16.44
C ASP A 127 3.77 -21.95 -15.91
N GLU A 128 4.55 -22.49 -14.97
CA GLU A 128 4.32 -23.80 -14.35
C GLU A 128 3.59 -23.71 -12.98
N PHE A 129 3.10 -22.49 -12.64
CA PHE A 129 2.39 -22.22 -11.38
C PHE A 129 0.87 -22.15 -11.54
#